data_83cf81c5779aadc14a4ebd943109877a
#
_entry.id   83cf81c5779aadc14a4ebd943109877a
#
_cell.length_a   1.000
_cell.length_b   1.000
_cell.length_c   1.000
_cell.angle_alpha   90.00
_cell.angle_beta   90.00
_cell.angle_gamma   90.00
#
_symmetry.space_group_name_H-M   'P 1'
#
loop_
_entity.id
_entity.type
_entity.pdbx_description
1 polymer ?
#
loop_
_entity_poly.entity_id
_entity_poly.type
_entity_poly.pdbx_seq_one_letter_code
_entity_poly.pdbx_strand_id
1 'polypeptide(L)'
;LTNLAFRSTAASEGTGFLLANGYYLSNSTAAAHGLGPLASRIQNEIISKFREMRLDRTELALLKAIILFNPGQAIDAIYATDLSTEGRRRLDVWRDDLYGSLHAYCTAVHSLGSARFTKLLLRLAPLRSISMKCLEHLVYTKLAAE
;
A
#
# COMPACT_ATOMS: atom_id res chain seq x y z
N LEU A 1 5.00 2.45 1.26
CA LEU A 1 4.74 1.06 1.67
C LEU A 1 4.57 0.12 0.48
N THR A 2 3.73 0.45 -0.53
CA THR A 2 3.49 -0.41 -1.73
C THR A 2 4.76 -0.80 -2.48
N ASN A 3 5.65 0.15 -2.78
CA ASN A 3 6.92 -0.12 -3.44
C ASN A 3 7.84 -1.00 -2.59
N LEU A 4 7.91 -0.74 -1.29
CA LEU A 4 8.67 -1.55 -0.34
C LEU A 4 8.16 -3.00 -0.37
N ALA A 5 6.87 -3.18 -0.21
CA ALA A 5 6.26 -4.51 -0.22
C ALA A 5 6.48 -5.24 -1.55
N PHE A 6 6.29 -4.56 -2.68
CA PHE A 6 6.52 -5.14 -4.01
C PHE A 6 7.97 -5.57 -4.22
N ARG A 7 8.95 -4.73 -3.88
CA ARG A 7 10.37 -5.09 -3.98
C ARG A 7 10.72 -6.27 -3.08
N SER A 8 10.11 -6.35 -1.90
CA SER A 8 10.32 -7.43 -0.95
C SER A 8 9.73 -8.77 -1.41
N THR A 9 8.82 -8.79 -2.40
CA THR A 9 8.33 -10.06 -2.98
C THR A 9 9.42 -10.80 -3.75
N ALA A 10 10.38 -10.08 -4.33
CA ALA A 10 11.50 -10.64 -5.09
C ALA A 10 12.69 -11.03 -4.22
N ALA A 11 12.76 -10.51 -2.98
CA ALA A 11 13.78 -10.92 -2.03
C ALA A 11 13.50 -12.35 -1.56
N SER A 12 14.52 -13.21 -1.66
CA SER A 12 14.43 -14.62 -1.28
C SER A 12 14.00 -14.77 0.18
N GLU A 13 13.23 -15.76 0.44
CA GLU A 13 12.79 -16.50 1.64
C GLU A 13 13.20 -16.05 3.06
N GLY A 14 13.50 -14.77 3.28
CA GLY A 14 13.80 -14.23 4.60
C GLY A 14 12.55 -13.67 5.30
N THR A 15 12.52 -13.79 6.60
CA THR A 15 11.54 -13.11 7.48
C THR A 15 11.95 -11.64 7.63
N GLY A 16 11.62 -10.81 6.64
CA GLY A 16 11.96 -9.39 6.64
C GLY A 16 11.58 -8.71 5.34
N PHE A 17 11.99 -7.45 5.17
CA PHE A 17 11.65 -6.67 3.99
C PHE A 17 12.73 -5.68 3.59
N LEU A 18 12.72 -5.32 2.29
CA LEU A 18 13.71 -4.45 1.69
C LEU A 18 13.29 -2.98 1.81
N LEU A 19 14.05 -2.17 2.51
CA LEU A 19 13.83 -0.73 2.64
C LEU A 19 14.14 0.03 1.34
N ALA A 20 13.73 1.30 1.27
CA ALA A 20 13.91 2.13 0.08
C ALA A 20 15.40 2.36 -0.26
N ASN A 21 16.26 2.44 0.74
CA ASN A 21 17.71 2.59 0.61
C ASN A 21 18.46 1.29 0.24
N GLY A 22 17.73 0.17 0.05
CA GLY A 22 18.32 -1.13 -0.27
C GLY A 22 18.70 -1.97 0.94
N TYR A 23 18.58 -1.45 2.16
CA TYR A 23 18.84 -2.21 3.38
C TYR A 23 17.74 -3.26 3.61
N TYR A 24 18.15 -4.49 3.95
CA TYR A 24 17.22 -5.55 4.32
C TYR A 24 17.00 -5.53 5.85
N LEU A 25 15.77 -5.23 6.26
CA LEU A 25 15.37 -5.24 7.66
C LEU A 25 14.77 -6.60 8.00
N SER A 26 15.48 -7.39 8.82
CA SER A 26 14.96 -8.65 9.33
C SER A 26 13.87 -8.42 10.39
N ASN A 27 12.98 -9.40 10.56
CA ASN A 27 11.96 -9.32 11.61
C ASN A 27 12.58 -9.28 13.02
N SER A 28 13.72 -9.93 13.23
CA SER A 28 14.44 -9.89 14.51
C SER A 28 15.00 -8.50 14.79
N THR A 29 15.61 -7.86 13.81
CA THR A 29 16.07 -6.47 13.93
C THR A 29 14.92 -5.51 14.16
N ALA A 30 13.82 -5.66 13.41
CA ALA A 30 12.62 -4.86 13.60
C ALA A 30 12.04 -5.03 15.04
N ALA A 31 12.04 -6.24 15.57
CA ALA A 31 11.58 -6.51 16.93
C ALA A 31 12.45 -5.86 17.99
N ALA A 32 13.80 -5.88 17.81
CA ALA A 32 14.75 -5.22 18.71
C ALA A 32 14.54 -3.70 18.80
N HIS A 33 13.97 -3.10 17.76
CA HIS A 33 13.62 -1.67 17.69
C HIS A 33 12.13 -1.38 17.97
N GLY A 34 11.40 -2.32 18.58
CA GLY A 34 9.96 -2.13 18.90
C GLY A 34 9.01 -2.17 17.71
N LEU A 35 9.50 -2.52 16.52
CA LEU A 35 8.73 -2.59 15.28
C LEU A 35 8.19 -3.99 14.95
N GLY A 36 8.41 -4.98 15.84
CA GLY A 36 8.06 -6.38 15.58
C GLY A 36 6.61 -6.61 15.13
N PRO A 37 5.60 -6.10 15.86
CA PRO A 37 4.20 -6.24 15.44
C PRO A 37 3.91 -5.61 14.09
N LEU A 38 4.50 -4.44 13.80
CA LEU A 38 4.33 -3.75 12.53
C LEU A 38 5.00 -4.50 11.38
N ALA A 39 6.21 -5.00 11.59
CA ALA A 39 6.95 -5.83 10.63
C ALA A 39 6.18 -7.11 10.28
N SER A 40 5.61 -7.79 11.29
CA SER A 40 4.79 -8.97 11.09
C SER A 40 3.53 -8.68 10.28
N ARG A 41 2.88 -7.55 10.50
CA ARG A 41 1.72 -7.13 9.70
C ARG A 41 2.11 -6.85 8.26
N ILE A 42 3.21 -6.10 8.02
CA ILE A 42 3.73 -5.84 6.66
C ILE A 42 3.99 -7.16 5.94
N GLN A 43 4.65 -8.10 6.62
CA GLN A 43 4.98 -9.40 6.05
C GLN A 43 3.73 -10.21 5.69
N ASN A 44 2.79 -10.35 6.63
CA ASN A 44 1.67 -11.28 6.50
C ASN A 44 0.51 -10.70 5.68
N GLU A 45 0.20 -9.40 5.87
CA GLU A 45 -0.97 -8.79 5.25
C GLU A 45 -0.67 -8.22 3.84
N ILE A 46 0.60 -7.88 3.55
CA ILE A 46 0.95 -7.23 2.28
C ILE A 46 1.94 -8.08 1.47
N ILE A 47 3.16 -8.31 1.97
CA ILE A 47 4.24 -8.96 1.17
C ILE A 47 3.84 -10.37 0.76
N SER A 48 3.35 -11.20 1.71
CA SER A 48 2.89 -12.56 1.41
C SER A 48 1.78 -12.55 0.37
N LYS A 49 0.83 -11.62 0.50
CA LYS A 49 -0.31 -11.52 -0.43
C LYS A 49 0.09 -11.03 -1.81
N PHE A 50 1.01 -10.10 -1.90
CA PHE A 50 1.56 -9.66 -3.19
C PHE A 50 2.33 -10.80 -3.86
N ARG A 51 3.07 -11.61 -3.08
CA ARG A 51 3.80 -12.79 -3.56
C ARG A 51 2.84 -13.88 -4.04
N GLU A 52 1.84 -14.25 -3.24
CA GLU A 52 0.81 -15.23 -3.60
C GLU A 52 0.09 -14.86 -4.90
N MET A 53 -0.23 -13.58 -5.06
CA MET A 53 -0.88 -13.07 -6.27
C MET A 53 0.09 -12.89 -7.45
N ARG A 54 1.41 -12.98 -7.24
CA ARG A 54 2.42 -12.62 -8.25
C ARG A 54 2.10 -11.25 -8.86
N LEU A 55 1.97 -10.25 -7.98
CA LEU A 55 1.62 -8.88 -8.39
C LEU A 55 2.60 -8.39 -9.45
N ASP A 56 2.08 -7.88 -10.57
CA ASP A 56 2.90 -7.34 -11.63
C ASP A 56 3.09 -5.81 -11.53
N ARG A 57 3.93 -5.25 -12.42
CA ARG A 57 4.27 -3.82 -12.39
C ARG A 57 3.09 -2.93 -12.79
N THR A 58 2.22 -3.39 -13.68
CA THR A 58 1.05 -2.64 -14.13
C THR A 58 0.01 -2.57 -13.01
N GLU A 59 -0.28 -3.70 -12.38
CA GLU A 59 -1.15 -3.74 -11.20
C GLU A 59 -0.62 -2.87 -10.06
N LEU A 60 0.70 -2.91 -9.81
CA LEU A 60 1.34 -2.05 -8.81
C LEU A 60 1.16 -0.57 -9.14
N ALA A 61 1.35 -0.19 -10.41
CA ALA A 61 1.20 1.21 -10.85
C ALA A 61 -0.23 1.70 -10.66
N LEU A 62 -1.22 0.90 -11.08
CA LEU A 62 -2.64 1.20 -10.91
C LEU A 62 -3.06 1.27 -9.43
N LEU A 63 -2.59 0.33 -8.60
CA LEU A 63 -2.83 0.39 -7.14
C LEU A 63 -2.26 1.65 -6.51
N LYS A 64 -1.05 2.06 -6.91
CA LYS A 64 -0.44 3.30 -6.40
C LYS A 64 -1.23 4.53 -6.83
N ALA A 65 -1.70 4.58 -8.08
CA ALA A 65 -2.54 5.66 -8.56
C ALA A 65 -3.88 5.70 -7.79
N ILE A 66 -4.54 4.57 -7.60
CA ILE A 66 -5.76 4.46 -6.80
C ILE A 66 -5.53 4.98 -5.36
N ILE A 67 -4.43 4.60 -4.71
CA ILE A 67 -4.10 5.09 -3.36
C ILE A 67 -3.89 6.60 -3.35
N LEU A 68 -3.23 7.15 -4.36
CA LEU A 68 -2.98 8.59 -4.48
C LEU A 68 -4.27 9.40 -4.61
N PHE A 69 -5.21 8.92 -5.45
CA PHE A 69 -6.49 9.59 -5.69
C PHE A 69 -7.60 9.17 -4.73
N ASN A 70 -7.32 8.29 -3.78
CA ASN A 70 -8.23 7.87 -2.72
C ASN A 70 -7.57 8.02 -1.34
N PRO A 71 -7.29 9.26 -0.91
CA PRO A 71 -6.52 9.54 0.31
C PRO A 71 -7.23 9.11 1.59
N GLY A 72 -8.56 8.97 1.56
CA GLY A 72 -9.40 8.52 2.65
C GLY A 72 -9.87 9.59 3.62
N GLN A 73 -10.90 9.27 4.37
CA GLN A 73 -11.71 10.21 5.16
C GLN A 73 -10.94 11.15 6.10
N ALA A 74 -9.82 10.71 6.69
CA ALA A 74 -9.04 11.57 7.60
C ALA A 74 -8.25 12.65 6.85
N ILE A 75 -7.78 12.34 5.63
CA ILE A 75 -7.08 13.29 4.77
C ILE A 75 -8.11 14.09 3.95
N ASP A 76 -9.25 13.48 3.59
CA ASP A 76 -10.38 14.17 2.95
C ASP A 76 -10.89 15.33 3.84
N ALA A 77 -10.87 15.19 5.15
CA ALA A 77 -11.24 16.28 6.07
C ALA A 77 -10.24 17.44 6.04
N ILE A 78 -8.95 17.19 5.84
CA ILE A 78 -7.89 18.21 5.79
C ILE A 78 -7.85 18.89 4.41
N TYR A 79 -7.98 18.11 3.32
CA TYR A 79 -7.96 18.64 1.94
C TYR A 79 -9.34 19.01 1.41
N ALA A 80 -10.44 18.60 2.08
CA ALA A 80 -11.80 18.95 1.71
C ALA A 80 -12.07 20.45 1.75
N THR A 81 -11.29 21.20 2.53
CA THR A 81 -11.39 22.65 2.62
C THR A 81 -10.75 23.40 1.46
N ASP A 82 -9.74 22.79 0.81
CA ASP A 82 -8.89 23.47 -0.17
C ASP A 82 -9.22 23.14 -1.63
N LEU A 83 -9.99 22.08 -1.89
CA LEU A 83 -10.39 21.71 -3.22
C LEU A 83 -11.71 22.36 -3.64
N SER A 84 -11.73 22.99 -4.81
CA SER A 84 -12.96 23.45 -5.43
C SER A 84 -13.92 22.30 -5.73
N THR A 85 -15.21 22.60 -5.86
CA THR A 85 -16.25 21.61 -6.25
C THR A 85 -15.88 20.91 -7.56
N GLU A 86 -15.37 21.66 -8.54
CA GLU A 86 -14.91 21.10 -9.81
C GLU A 86 -13.66 20.22 -9.65
N GLY A 87 -12.72 20.59 -8.77
CA GLY A 87 -11.57 19.77 -8.44
C GLY A 87 -11.96 18.41 -7.85
N ARG A 88 -12.94 18.41 -6.94
CA ARG A 88 -13.49 17.16 -6.35
C ARG A 88 -14.14 16.28 -7.41
N ARG A 89 -15.00 16.87 -8.27
CA ARG A 89 -15.65 16.14 -9.36
C ARG A 89 -14.63 15.49 -10.31
N ARG A 90 -13.55 16.18 -10.64
CA ARG A 90 -12.46 15.63 -11.47
C ARG A 90 -11.74 14.47 -10.78
N LEU A 91 -11.48 14.58 -9.49
CA LEU A 91 -10.87 13.48 -8.70
C LEU A 91 -11.77 12.25 -8.69
N ASP A 92 -13.08 12.41 -8.52
CA ASP A 92 -14.03 11.30 -8.55
C ASP A 92 -14.03 10.59 -9.91
N VAL A 93 -14.06 11.35 -11.02
CA VAL A 93 -13.98 10.78 -12.37
C VAL A 93 -12.66 10.01 -12.56
N TRP A 94 -11.52 10.60 -12.21
CA TRP A 94 -10.22 9.92 -12.34
C TRP A 94 -10.12 8.67 -11.48
N ARG A 95 -10.69 8.69 -10.29
CA ARG A 95 -10.75 7.51 -9.42
C ARG A 95 -11.54 6.39 -10.05
N ASP A 96 -12.71 6.70 -10.60
CA ASP A 96 -13.56 5.71 -11.26
C ASP A 96 -12.88 5.13 -12.52
N ASP A 97 -12.20 5.97 -13.30
CA ASP A 97 -11.39 5.55 -14.47
C ASP A 97 -10.24 4.62 -14.04
N LEU A 98 -9.58 4.88 -12.92
CA LEU A 98 -8.51 4.03 -12.39
C LEU A 98 -9.03 2.67 -11.93
N TYR A 99 -10.19 2.62 -11.27
CA TYR A 99 -10.84 1.36 -10.92
C TYR A 99 -11.25 0.58 -12.16
N GLY A 100 -11.84 1.25 -13.15
CA GLY A 100 -12.18 0.66 -14.44
C GLY A 100 -10.97 0.10 -15.17
N SER A 101 -9.86 0.85 -15.20
CA SER A 101 -8.60 0.44 -15.83
C SER A 101 -7.98 -0.77 -15.13
N LEU A 102 -7.98 -0.82 -13.80
CA LEU A 102 -7.48 -1.97 -13.05
C LEU A 102 -8.36 -3.21 -13.29
N HIS A 103 -9.68 -3.05 -13.30
CA HIS A 103 -10.60 -4.15 -13.59
C HIS A 103 -10.41 -4.70 -15.00
N ALA A 104 -10.35 -3.81 -16.01
CA ALA A 104 -10.13 -4.18 -17.40
C ALA A 104 -8.80 -4.92 -17.59
N TYR A 105 -7.72 -4.40 -16.97
CA TYR A 105 -6.42 -5.05 -17.02
C TYR A 105 -6.45 -6.45 -16.39
N CYS A 106 -7.00 -6.57 -15.18
CA CYS A 106 -7.11 -7.88 -14.52
C CYS A 106 -7.89 -8.88 -15.38
N THR A 107 -8.99 -8.44 -16.00
CA THR A 107 -9.84 -9.30 -16.85
C THR A 107 -9.14 -9.71 -18.14
N ALA A 108 -8.33 -8.82 -18.71
CA ALA A 108 -7.58 -9.12 -19.94
C ALA A 108 -6.40 -10.09 -19.71
N VAL A 109 -5.75 -9.99 -18.54
CA VAL A 109 -4.49 -10.73 -18.29
C VAL A 109 -4.70 -12.01 -17.49
N HIS A 110 -5.76 -12.09 -16.70
CA HIS A 110 -6.00 -13.23 -15.79
C HIS A 110 -7.35 -13.91 -16.04
N SER A 111 -7.35 -15.23 -16.06
CA SER A 111 -8.57 -16.06 -16.28
C SER A 111 -9.68 -15.79 -15.23
N LEU A 112 -9.32 -15.39 -14.03
CA LEU A 112 -10.23 -15.00 -12.95
C LEU A 112 -10.10 -13.50 -12.60
N GLY A 113 -10.11 -12.65 -13.61
CA GLY A 113 -9.81 -11.22 -13.51
C GLY A 113 -10.67 -10.47 -12.50
N SER A 114 -11.98 -10.71 -12.44
CA SER A 114 -12.87 -10.07 -11.45
C SER A 114 -12.52 -10.46 -10.02
N ALA A 115 -12.21 -11.72 -9.77
CA ALA A 115 -11.78 -12.19 -8.45
C ALA A 115 -10.40 -11.60 -8.08
N ARG A 116 -9.50 -11.48 -9.07
CA ARG A 116 -8.19 -10.85 -8.88
C ARG A 116 -8.32 -9.37 -8.54
N PHE A 117 -9.12 -8.63 -9.30
CA PHE A 117 -9.45 -7.22 -9.02
C PHE A 117 -9.92 -7.03 -7.58
N THR A 118 -10.91 -7.83 -7.14
CA THR A 118 -11.41 -7.80 -5.77
C THR A 118 -10.31 -8.07 -4.74
N LYS A 119 -9.46 -9.07 -4.97
CA LYS A 119 -8.33 -9.39 -4.07
C LYS A 119 -7.33 -8.23 -3.96
N LEU A 120 -7.07 -7.51 -5.05
CA LEU A 120 -6.21 -6.33 -5.06
C LEU A 120 -6.83 -5.19 -4.25
N LEU A 121 -8.12 -4.89 -4.45
CA LEU A 121 -8.82 -3.85 -3.70
C LEU A 121 -8.86 -4.13 -2.19
N LEU A 122 -9.02 -5.39 -1.79
CA LEU A 122 -8.96 -5.79 -0.38
C LEU A 122 -7.61 -5.50 0.29
N ARG A 123 -6.54 -5.23 -0.47
CA ARG A 123 -5.24 -4.84 0.08
C ARG A 123 -5.14 -3.35 0.40
N LEU A 124 -6.05 -2.51 -0.10
CA LEU A 124 -6.02 -1.08 0.16
C LEU A 124 -6.20 -0.75 1.66
N ALA A 125 -7.12 -1.42 2.33
CA ALA A 125 -7.38 -1.19 3.76
C ALA A 125 -6.16 -1.54 4.66
N PRO A 126 -5.56 -2.73 4.59
CA PRO A 126 -4.35 -3.02 5.35
C PRO A 126 -3.15 -2.14 4.95
N LEU A 127 -2.96 -1.81 3.66
CA LEU A 127 -1.93 -0.87 3.23
C LEU A 127 -2.06 0.48 3.94
N ARG A 128 -3.27 1.00 4.02
CA ARG A 128 -3.58 2.26 4.71
C ARG A 128 -3.35 2.15 6.22
N SER A 129 -3.95 1.16 6.87
CA SER A 129 -3.82 0.95 8.32
C SER A 129 -2.36 0.83 8.75
N ILE A 130 -1.56 0.05 8.01
CA ILE A 130 -0.14 -0.12 8.29
C ILE A 130 0.63 1.18 8.04
N SER A 131 0.31 1.91 6.95
CA SER A 131 0.96 3.20 6.65
C SER A 131 0.73 4.24 7.75
N MET A 132 -0.48 4.30 8.29
CA MET A 132 -0.79 5.19 9.44
C MET A 132 -0.01 4.79 10.68
N LYS A 133 0.10 3.50 10.99
CA LYS A 133 0.91 3.00 12.11
C LYS A 133 2.39 3.30 11.95
N CYS A 134 2.93 3.23 10.73
CA CYS A 134 4.31 3.65 10.44
C CYS A 134 4.50 5.14 10.74
N LEU A 135 3.53 5.98 10.34
CA LEU A 135 3.60 7.42 10.58
C LEU A 135 3.53 7.74 12.07
N GLU A 136 2.57 7.14 12.80
CA GLU A 136 2.47 7.29 14.26
C GLU A 136 3.80 6.95 14.93
N HIS A 137 4.41 5.82 14.58
CA HIS A 137 5.69 5.41 15.15
C HIS A 137 6.82 6.42 14.88
N LEU A 138 6.89 6.97 13.66
CA LEU A 138 7.88 7.99 13.31
C LEU A 138 7.70 9.29 14.10
N VAL A 139 6.45 9.69 14.35
CA VAL A 139 6.15 10.88 15.17
C VAL A 139 6.58 10.65 16.62
N TYR A 140 6.21 9.50 17.21
CA TYR A 140 6.60 9.18 18.58
C TYR A 140 8.12 9.08 18.77
N THR A 141 8.84 8.48 17.80
CA THR A 141 10.32 8.38 17.90
C THR A 141 11.01 9.73 17.77
N LYS A 142 10.45 10.66 16.99
CA LYS A 142 10.99 12.04 16.94
C LYS A 142 10.76 12.79 18.24
N LEU A 143 9.55 12.74 18.80
CA LEU A 143 9.21 13.42 20.06
C LEU A 143 9.96 12.86 21.26
N ALA A 144 10.37 11.59 21.24
CA ALA A 144 11.14 10.97 22.31
C ALA A 144 12.66 11.26 22.20
N ALA A 145 13.12 11.83 21.09
CA ALA A 145 14.52 12.17 20.84
C ALA A 145 14.85 13.65 21.11
N GLU A 146 13.84 14.47 21.37
CA GLU A 146 13.92 15.88 21.84
C GLU A 146 13.90 15.94 23.37
#